data_da4de44348fd6cb933610a07c7443bad
#
_entry.id   da4de44348fd6cb933610a07c7443bad
#
_cell.length_a   1.000
_cell.length_b   1.000
_cell.length_c   1.000
_cell.angle_alpha   90.00
_cell.angle_beta   90.00
_cell.angle_gamma   90.00
#
_symmetry.space_group_name_H-M   'P 1'
#
loop_
_entity.id
_entity.type
_entity.pdbx_description
1 polymer ?
#
loop_
_entity_poly.entity_id
_entity_poly.type
_entity_poly.pdbx_seq_one_letter_code
_entity_poly.pdbx_strand_id
1 'polypeptide(L)'
;NGKNILRIEDTDQTRKVEGAVDNVISNLSLLGIEFDEGPVQGGDSGPYYQSERLDIYKKYCDELIKSGAAYYAFDTPEELDEMRKLQQLEGRQTMYDRRARDLSMNEVSENLKSGKPYVIRLKVPLNEEIRFDDLIKGTIKIDTNNIDDQILLKSDGFPTYHLANVVDDHLMKITHIIRGEEWVTSVPKHILIYRALGWEVPH
;
A
#
# COMPACT_ATOMS: atom_id res chain seq x y z
N ASN A 1 18.35 10.09 19.27
CA ASN A 1 18.38 8.77 19.92
C ASN A 1 17.18 7.97 19.40
N GLY A 2 17.39 7.10 18.45
CA GLY A 2 16.42 6.18 17.87
C GLY A 2 17.13 4.90 17.48
N LYS A 3 16.35 3.91 16.99
CA LYS A 3 16.88 2.68 16.42
C LYS A 3 16.95 2.81 14.89
N ASN A 4 18.02 2.30 14.30
CA ASN A 4 18.16 2.16 12.86
C ASN A 4 17.70 0.77 12.44
N ILE A 5 16.60 0.69 11.71
CA ILE A 5 15.95 -0.56 11.31
C ILE A 5 16.10 -0.74 9.80
N LEU A 6 16.55 -1.92 9.37
CA LEU A 6 16.54 -2.32 7.97
C LEU A 6 15.32 -3.19 7.68
N ARG A 7 14.43 -2.72 6.79
CA ARG A 7 13.28 -3.46 6.28
C ARG A 7 13.45 -3.74 4.78
N ILE A 8 13.20 -4.98 4.38
CA ILE A 8 13.30 -5.43 3.00
C ILE A 8 11.90 -5.47 2.38
N GLU A 9 11.69 -4.65 1.37
CA GLU A 9 10.42 -4.51 0.65
C GLU A 9 10.39 -5.44 -0.57
N ASP A 10 10.23 -6.74 -0.32
CA ASP A 10 10.27 -7.83 -1.30
C ASP A 10 8.90 -8.37 -1.70
N THR A 11 7.86 -7.52 -1.71
CA THR A 11 6.49 -7.90 -2.09
C THR A 11 6.30 -8.12 -3.59
N ASP A 12 7.26 -7.72 -4.43
CA ASP A 12 7.26 -8.00 -5.86
C ASP A 12 8.15 -9.20 -6.18
N GLN A 13 7.53 -10.38 -6.18
CA GLN A 13 8.21 -11.65 -6.40
C GLN A 13 8.77 -11.79 -7.83
N THR A 14 8.26 -11.00 -8.80
CA THR A 14 8.72 -11.06 -10.20
C THR A 14 10.07 -10.36 -10.40
N ARG A 15 10.44 -9.46 -9.50
CA ARG A 15 11.71 -8.70 -9.52
C ARG A 15 12.75 -9.19 -8.53
N LYS A 16 12.52 -10.34 -7.91
CA LYS A 16 13.45 -10.91 -6.94
C LYS A 16 14.76 -11.32 -7.64
N VAL A 17 15.87 -10.75 -7.18
CA VAL A 17 17.23 -11.09 -7.63
C VAL A 17 17.96 -11.78 -6.50
N GLU A 18 18.46 -12.99 -6.74
CA GLU A 18 19.20 -13.76 -5.75
C GLU A 18 20.48 -13.01 -5.32
N GLY A 19 20.75 -12.96 -4.02
CA GLY A 19 21.90 -12.25 -3.44
C GLY A 19 21.81 -10.73 -3.41
N ALA A 20 20.73 -10.11 -3.93
CA ALA A 20 20.61 -8.65 -3.96
C ALA A 20 20.56 -8.06 -2.55
N VAL A 21 19.86 -8.70 -1.62
CA VAL A 21 19.73 -8.24 -0.22
C VAL A 21 21.09 -8.29 0.48
N ASP A 22 21.83 -9.39 0.33
CA ASP A 22 23.17 -9.55 0.93
C ASP A 22 24.14 -8.51 0.40
N ASN A 23 24.10 -8.22 -0.91
CA ASN A 23 24.87 -7.16 -1.52
C ASN A 23 24.55 -5.77 -0.96
N VAL A 24 23.26 -5.46 -0.77
CA VAL A 24 22.83 -4.19 -0.16
C VAL A 24 23.36 -4.08 1.26
N ILE A 25 23.17 -5.11 2.08
CA ILE A 25 23.65 -5.13 3.47
C ILE A 25 25.17 -4.97 3.54
N SER A 26 25.91 -5.71 2.70
CA SER A 26 27.37 -5.64 2.65
C SER A 26 27.84 -4.24 2.26
N ASN A 27 27.25 -3.63 1.24
CA ASN A 27 27.60 -2.29 0.80
C ASN A 27 27.30 -1.21 1.87
N LEU A 28 26.16 -1.31 2.57
CA LEU A 28 25.83 -0.40 3.65
C LEU A 28 26.83 -0.54 4.80
N SER A 29 27.20 -1.77 5.16
CA SER A 29 28.23 -2.04 6.17
C SER A 29 29.60 -1.46 5.80
N LEU A 30 30.02 -1.57 4.52
CA LEU A 30 31.26 -0.95 4.03
C LEU A 30 31.25 0.58 4.17
N LEU A 31 30.07 1.21 4.11
CA LEU A 31 29.90 2.65 4.32
C LEU A 31 29.80 3.02 5.82
N GLY A 32 29.96 2.06 6.73
CA GLY A 32 29.81 2.26 8.16
C GLY A 32 28.39 2.45 8.64
N ILE A 33 27.40 2.06 7.83
CA ILE A 33 25.99 2.11 8.23
C ILE A 33 25.63 0.80 8.92
N GLU A 34 25.38 0.88 10.21
CA GLU A 34 24.98 -0.25 11.04
C GLU A 34 23.49 -0.17 11.39
N PHE A 35 22.87 -1.32 11.58
CA PHE A 35 21.47 -1.43 11.94
C PHE A 35 21.32 -2.04 13.33
N ASP A 36 20.43 -1.46 14.14
CA ASP A 36 20.06 -1.99 15.46
C ASP A 36 19.13 -3.18 15.33
N GLU A 37 18.24 -3.15 14.30
CA GLU A 37 17.29 -4.21 13.98
C GLU A 37 17.28 -4.46 12.46
N GLY A 38 17.03 -5.70 12.07
CA GLY A 38 16.94 -6.07 10.65
C GLY A 38 17.03 -7.57 10.40
N PRO A 39 17.13 -7.99 9.13
CA PRO A 39 17.15 -9.41 8.75
C PRO A 39 18.27 -10.22 9.41
N VAL A 40 19.40 -9.58 9.70
CA VAL A 40 20.60 -10.23 10.27
C VAL A 40 20.60 -10.12 11.79
N GLN A 41 20.31 -8.93 12.34
CA GLN A 41 20.36 -8.63 13.77
C GLN A 41 19.15 -9.18 14.52
N GLY A 42 18.01 -9.36 13.84
CA GLY A 42 16.73 -9.59 14.50
C GLY A 42 16.22 -8.33 15.20
N GLY A 43 15.37 -8.49 16.20
CA GLY A 43 14.84 -7.42 17.03
C GLY A 43 13.33 -7.52 17.24
N ASP A 44 12.75 -6.51 17.92
CA ASP A 44 11.36 -6.54 18.38
C ASP A 44 10.34 -6.21 17.27
N SER A 45 10.78 -5.59 16.16
CA SER A 45 9.93 -5.12 15.06
C SER A 45 9.78 -6.16 13.92
N GLY A 46 10.41 -7.32 14.06
CA GLY A 46 10.40 -8.37 13.03
C GLY A 46 9.02 -8.99 12.75
N PRO A 47 8.92 -9.78 11.67
CA PRO A 47 9.95 -10.07 10.64
C PRO A 47 10.33 -8.83 9.82
N TYR A 48 11.51 -8.84 9.19
CA TYR A 48 12.05 -7.69 8.45
C TYR A 48 11.97 -7.83 6.94
N TYR A 49 11.55 -8.99 6.43
CA TYR A 49 11.14 -9.17 5.04
C TYR A 49 9.62 -8.99 4.94
N GLN A 50 9.16 -8.15 4.05
CA GLN A 50 7.71 -7.93 3.88
C GLN A 50 6.99 -9.20 3.42
N SER A 51 7.65 -10.06 2.65
CA SER A 51 7.11 -11.38 2.25
C SER A 51 6.81 -12.32 3.43
N GLU A 52 7.43 -12.11 4.59
CA GLU A 52 7.20 -12.89 5.81
C GLU A 52 6.09 -12.30 6.71
N ARG A 53 5.50 -11.17 6.30
CA ARG A 53 4.51 -10.40 7.07
C ARG A 53 3.10 -10.48 6.50
N LEU A 54 2.83 -11.42 5.60
CA LEU A 54 1.58 -11.48 4.83
C LEU A 54 0.33 -11.58 5.72
N ASP A 55 0.39 -12.34 6.82
CA ASP A 55 -0.73 -12.47 7.77
C ASP A 55 -1.03 -11.14 8.47
N ILE A 56 0.00 -10.33 8.75
CA ILE A 56 -0.16 -8.99 9.32
C ILE A 56 -0.92 -8.09 8.33
N TYR A 57 -0.49 -8.06 7.08
CA TYR A 57 -1.15 -7.23 6.06
C TYR A 57 -2.58 -7.67 5.79
N LYS A 58 -2.84 -8.99 5.75
CA LYS A 58 -4.18 -9.54 5.59
C LYS A 58 -5.09 -9.12 6.72
N LYS A 59 -4.63 -9.20 7.98
CA LYS A 59 -5.38 -8.74 9.15
C LYS A 59 -5.86 -7.29 8.98
N TYR A 60 -4.95 -6.37 8.64
CA TYR A 60 -5.31 -4.95 8.48
C TYR A 60 -6.13 -4.68 7.23
N CYS A 61 -5.95 -5.46 6.18
CA CYS A 61 -6.81 -5.43 5.01
C CYS A 61 -8.27 -5.81 5.37
N ASP A 62 -8.44 -6.85 6.18
CA ASP A 62 -9.74 -7.27 6.70
C ASP A 62 -10.38 -6.20 7.60
N GLU A 63 -9.60 -5.49 8.40
CA GLU A 63 -10.07 -4.36 9.20
C GLU A 63 -10.55 -3.20 8.31
N LEU A 64 -9.83 -2.87 7.23
CA LEU A 64 -10.25 -1.87 6.24
C LEU A 64 -11.54 -2.27 5.52
N ILE A 65 -11.74 -3.55 5.20
CA ILE A 65 -13.00 -4.03 4.61
C ILE A 65 -14.15 -3.89 5.62
N LYS A 66 -13.94 -4.32 6.87
CA LYS A 66 -14.96 -4.23 7.94
C LYS A 66 -15.38 -2.79 8.22
N SER A 67 -14.45 -1.84 8.16
CA SER A 67 -14.74 -0.41 8.32
C SER A 67 -15.39 0.22 7.09
N GLY A 68 -15.46 -0.49 5.96
CA GLY A 68 -15.95 0.04 4.68
C GLY A 68 -14.95 0.94 3.96
N ALA A 69 -13.69 0.99 4.42
CA ALA A 69 -12.61 1.75 3.78
C ALA A 69 -11.92 1.00 2.64
N ALA A 70 -12.21 -0.29 2.49
CA ALA A 70 -11.75 -1.11 1.37
C ALA A 70 -12.86 -2.03 0.86
N TYR A 71 -12.71 -2.57 -0.34
CA TYR A 71 -13.68 -3.44 -0.96
C TYR A 71 -13.04 -4.46 -1.91
N TYR A 72 -13.77 -5.55 -2.16
CA TYR A 72 -13.37 -6.58 -3.11
C TYR A 72 -13.65 -6.14 -4.54
N ALA A 73 -12.72 -6.39 -5.44
CA ALA A 73 -12.88 -6.21 -6.88
C ALA A 73 -12.48 -7.48 -7.61
N PHE A 74 -13.32 -7.94 -8.53
CA PHE A 74 -13.22 -9.22 -9.22
C PHE A 74 -12.97 -9.08 -10.72
N ASP A 75 -12.56 -7.90 -11.15
CA ASP A 75 -12.31 -7.57 -12.55
C ASP A 75 -11.14 -8.40 -13.09
N THR A 76 -11.27 -8.89 -14.31
CA THR A 76 -10.19 -9.59 -15.02
C THR A 76 -9.19 -8.59 -15.61
N PRO A 77 -7.94 -9.02 -15.91
CA PRO A 77 -6.98 -8.17 -16.60
C PRO A 77 -7.52 -7.61 -17.93
N GLU A 78 -8.28 -8.43 -18.68
CA GLU A 78 -8.87 -8.06 -19.95
C GLU A 78 -9.91 -6.94 -19.79
N GLU A 79 -10.82 -7.07 -18.81
CA GLU A 79 -11.81 -6.04 -18.49
C GLU A 79 -11.15 -4.72 -18.10
N LEU A 80 -10.07 -4.78 -17.32
CA LEU A 80 -9.31 -3.60 -16.93
C LEU A 80 -8.58 -2.96 -18.11
N ASP A 81 -8.05 -3.75 -19.04
CA ASP A 81 -7.38 -3.24 -20.23
C ASP A 81 -8.36 -2.59 -21.22
N GLU A 82 -9.55 -3.16 -21.39
CA GLU A 82 -10.62 -2.54 -22.18
C GLU A 82 -11.05 -1.20 -21.57
N MET A 83 -11.26 -1.15 -20.25
CA MET A 83 -11.58 0.07 -19.52
C MET A 83 -10.53 1.16 -19.77
N ARG A 84 -9.24 0.83 -19.63
CA ARG A 84 -8.13 1.78 -19.84
C ARG A 84 -8.09 2.30 -21.28
N LYS A 85 -8.27 1.41 -22.27
CA LYS A 85 -8.32 1.79 -23.69
C LYS A 85 -9.45 2.77 -23.98
N LEU A 86 -10.63 2.54 -23.43
CA LEU A 86 -11.77 3.46 -23.56
C LEU A 86 -11.47 4.82 -22.95
N GLN A 87 -10.92 4.87 -21.75
CA GLN A 87 -10.54 6.12 -21.11
C GLN A 87 -9.50 6.91 -21.92
N GLN A 88 -8.52 6.21 -22.50
CA GLN A 88 -7.50 6.84 -23.37
C GLN A 88 -8.12 7.41 -24.66
N LEU A 89 -9.03 6.68 -25.30
CA LEU A 89 -9.74 7.13 -26.49
C LEU A 89 -10.60 8.37 -26.22
N GLU A 90 -11.16 8.47 -25.03
CA GLU A 90 -11.96 9.63 -24.57
C GLU A 90 -11.10 10.79 -24.03
N GLY A 91 -9.78 10.66 -24.03
CA GLY A 91 -8.86 11.68 -23.49
C GLY A 91 -8.97 11.87 -21.97
N ARG A 92 -9.52 10.87 -21.26
CA ARG A 92 -9.64 10.90 -19.80
C ARG A 92 -8.39 10.33 -19.12
N GLN A 93 -8.15 10.78 -17.89
CA GLN A 93 -7.12 10.16 -17.05
C GLN A 93 -7.43 8.67 -16.82
N THR A 94 -6.41 7.83 -17.00
CA THR A 94 -6.54 6.38 -16.77
C THR A 94 -6.57 6.08 -15.29
N MET A 95 -7.74 5.70 -14.78
CA MET A 95 -8.00 5.31 -13.39
C MET A 95 -8.97 4.14 -13.36
N TYR A 96 -9.01 3.42 -12.24
CA TYR A 96 -10.05 2.41 -12.04
C TYR A 96 -11.43 3.08 -12.00
N ASP A 97 -12.39 2.58 -12.78
CA ASP A 97 -13.72 3.20 -12.90
C ASP A 97 -14.65 2.92 -11.72
N ARG A 98 -14.14 2.23 -10.71
CA ARG A 98 -14.82 1.94 -9.43
C ARG A 98 -16.05 1.04 -9.57
N ARG A 99 -16.18 0.28 -10.68
CA ARG A 99 -17.35 -0.56 -10.96
C ARG A 99 -17.66 -1.60 -9.88
N ALA A 100 -16.65 -2.09 -9.15
CA ALA A 100 -16.82 -3.07 -8.08
C ALA A 100 -17.14 -2.44 -6.71
N ARG A 101 -17.12 -1.11 -6.61
CA ARG A 101 -17.20 -0.36 -5.36
C ARG A 101 -18.51 -0.59 -4.59
N ASP A 102 -19.60 -0.81 -5.31
CA ASP A 102 -20.94 -0.89 -4.78
C ASP A 102 -21.56 -2.29 -4.93
N LEU A 103 -20.71 -3.32 -5.11
CA LEU A 103 -21.15 -4.71 -5.09
C LEU A 103 -21.83 -5.02 -3.74
N SER A 104 -22.98 -5.67 -3.81
CA SER A 104 -23.70 -6.10 -2.61
C SER A 104 -22.92 -7.21 -1.88
N MET A 105 -23.17 -7.35 -0.59
CA MET A 105 -22.58 -8.42 0.23
C MET A 105 -22.89 -9.82 -0.33
N ASN A 106 -24.05 -10.00 -0.96
CA ASN A 106 -24.43 -11.26 -1.58
C ASN A 106 -23.56 -11.55 -2.81
N GLU A 107 -23.39 -10.59 -3.72
CA GLU A 107 -22.53 -10.72 -4.91
C GLU A 107 -21.08 -11.00 -4.51
N VAL A 108 -20.55 -10.28 -3.51
CA VAL A 108 -19.21 -10.53 -2.97
C VAL A 108 -19.10 -11.95 -2.43
N SER A 109 -20.08 -12.40 -1.62
CA SER A 109 -20.09 -13.75 -1.04
C SER A 109 -20.17 -14.84 -2.11
N GLU A 110 -20.97 -14.67 -3.15
CA GLU A 110 -21.10 -15.60 -4.27
C GLU A 110 -19.79 -15.69 -5.07
N ASN A 111 -19.17 -14.55 -5.40
CA ASN A 111 -17.88 -14.51 -6.08
C ASN A 111 -16.77 -15.19 -5.28
N LEU A 112 -16.70 -14.94 -3.97
CA LEU A 112 -15.72 -15.58 -3.09
C LEU A 112 -15.96 -17.10 -3.00
N LYS A 113 -17.21 -17.56 -2.85
CA LYS A 113 -17.57 -19.00 -2.80
C LYS A 113 -17.29 -19.72 -4.12
N SER A 114 -17.41 -19.04 -5.24
CA SER A 114 -17.09 -19.60 -6.57
C SER A 114 -15.59 -19.68 -6.83
N GLY A 115 -14.76 -19.17 -5.92
CA GLY A 115 -13.31 -19.12 -6.08
C GLY A 115 -12.82 -18.11 -7.12
N LYS A 116 -13.63 -17.11 -7.47
CA LYS A 116 -13.24 -16.08 -8.43
C LYS A 116 -12.04 -15.30 -7.88
N PRO A 117 -10.94 -15.12 -8.66
CA PRO A 117 -9.82 -14.30 -8.26
C PRO A 117 -10.26 -12.87 -7.94
N TYR A 118 -9.67 -12.28 -6.94
CA TYR A 118 -10.00 -10.93 -6.50
C TYR A 118 -8.78 -10.13 -6.08
N VAL A 119 -8.94 -8.83 -6.06
CA VAL A 119 -8.03 -7.90 -5.39
C VAL A 119 -8.84 -7.12 -4.35
N ILE A 120 -8.15 -6.51 -3.38
CA ILE A 120 -8.78 -5.60 -2.43
C ILE A 120 -8.31 -4.19 -2.77
N ARG A 121 -9.27 -3.27 -2.91
CA ARG A 121 -9.01 -1.88 -3.27
C ARG A 121 -9.36 -0.92 -2.13
N LEU A 122 -8.59 0.14 -1.99
CA LEU A 122 -8.92 1.27 -1.13
C LEU A 122 -10.20 1.95 -1.62
N LYS A 123 -11.13 2.23 -0.73
CA LYS A 123 -12.34 2.99 -1.04
C LYS A 123 -12.09 4.47 -0.79
N VAL A 124 -11.55 5.16 -1.78
CA VAL A 124 -11.26 6.60 -1.68
C VAL A 124 -12.57 7.38 -1.56
N PRO A 125 -12.77 8.25 -0.56
CA PRO A 125 -13.97 9.08 -0.48
C PRO A 125 -14.08 9.99 -1.72
N LEU A 126 -15.32 10.33 -2.11
CA LEU A 126 -15.58 11.16 -3.29
C LEU A 126 -15.92 12.59 -2.87
N ASN A 127 -15.53 13.55 -3.73
CA ASN A 127 -15.86 14.97 -3.54
C ASN A 127 -15.34 15.56 -2.22
N GLU A 128 -14.16 15.10 -1.78
CA GLU A 128 -13.50 15.60 -0.60
C GLU A 128 -12.10 16.16 -0.96
N GLU A 129 -11.54 16.95 -0.05
CA GLU A 129 -10.15 17.44 -0.12
C GLU A 129 -9.35 16.76 0.99
N ILE A 130 -8.23 16.11 0.62
CA ILE A 130 -7.23 15.67 1.59
C ILE A 130 -6.21 16.78 1.73
N ARG A 131 -6.04 17.24 2.98
CA ARG A 131 -5.05 18.22 3.35
C ARG A 131 -4.02 17.59 4.28
N PHE A 132 -2.74 17.86 4.04
CA PHE A 132 -1.63 17.49 4.91
C PHE A 132 -0.51 18.53 4.82
N ASP A 133 0.31 18.58 5.86
CA ASP A 133 1.43 19.50 5.93
C ASP A 133 2.73 18.74 5.72
N ASP A 134 3.41 19.04 4.62
CA ASP A 134 4.76 18.56 4.34
C ASP A 134 5.77 19.54 4.96
N LEU A 135 6.75 19.02 5.70
CA LEU A 135 7.71 19.85 6.45
C LEU A 135 8.60 20.73 5.56
N ILE A 136 8.72 20.38 4.27
CA ILE A 136 9.54 21.12 3.29
C ILE A 136 8.67 21.94 2.35
N LYS A 137 7.59 21.34 1.82
CA LYS A 137 6.70 21.95 0.81
C LYS A 137 5.54 22.74 1.42
N GLY A 138 5.34 22.65 2.73
CA GLY A 138 4.20 23.26 3.40
C GLY A 138 2.88 22.51 3.14
N THR A 139 1.77 23.21 3.23
CA THR A 139 0.45 22.61 3.10
C THR A 139 0.15 22.17 1.67
N ILE A 140 -0.14 20.88 1.50
CA ILE A 140 -0.55 20.28 0.22
C ILE A 140 -2.03 19.90 0.32
N LYS A 141 -2.77 20.16 -0.76
CA LYS A 141 -4.20 19.87 -0.90
C LYS A 141 -4.43 19.06 -2.16
N ILE A 142 -5.17 17.98 -2.04
CA ILE A 142 -5.45 17.07 -3.15
C ILE A 142 -6.94 16.71 -3.14
N ASP A 143 -7.60 16.93 -4.28
CA ASP A 143 -8.98 16.49 -4.50
C ASP A 143 -9.02 14.97 -4.64
N THR A 144 -9.86 14.33 -3.84
CA THR A 144 -10.01 12.87 -3.82
C THR A 144 -10.53 12.29 -5.14
N ASN A 145 -11.19 13.10 -5.97
CA ASN A 145 -11.63 12.68 -7.29
C ASN A 145 -10.45 12.36 -8.23
N ASN A 146 -9.27 12.91 -7.94
CA ASN A 146 -8.02 12.64 -8.68
C ASN A 146 -7.20 11.48 -8.09
N ILE A 147 -7.71 10.79 -7.07
CA ILE A 147 -7.05 9.66 -6.41
C ILE A 147 -7.70 8.36 -6.86
N ASP A 148 -6.90 7.43 -7.39
CA ASP A 148 -7.38 6.10 -7.79
C ASP A 148 -7.72 5.23 -6.58
N ASP A 149 -8.75 4.40 -6.70
CA ASP A 149 -9.05 3.31 -5.75
C ASP A 149 -7.97 2.22 -5.86
N GLN A 150 -6.82 2.52 -5.26
CA GLN A 150 -5.59 1.73 -5.40
C GLN A 150 -5.77 0.31 -4.87
N ILE A 151 -5.18 -0.66 -5.55
CA ILE A 151 -5.08 -2.03 -5.02
C ILE A 151 -4.23 -2.00 -3.74
N LEU A 152 -4.77 -2.57 -2.67
CA LEU A 152 -4.09 -2.79 -1.39
C LEU A 152 -3.53 -4.20 -1.29
N LEU A 153 -4.34 -5.21 -1.66
CA LEU A 153 -3.95 -6.62 -1.69
C LEU A 153 -4.16 -7.17 -3.10
N LYS A 154 -3.13 -7.80 -3.64
CA LYS A 154 -3.13 -8.44 -4.95
C LYS A 154 -3.81 -9.80 -4.91
N SER A 155 -4.16 -10.35 -6.07
CA SER A 155 -4.81 -11.67 -6.20
C SER A 155 -3.91 -12.84 -5.77
N ASP A 156 -2.61 -12.64 -5.72
CA ASP A 156 -1.62 -13.60 -5.20
C ASP A 156 -1.49 -13.57 -3.66
N GLY A 157 -2.25 -12.69 -2.99
CA GLY A 157 -2.23 -12.51 -1.54
C GLY A 157 -1.13 -11.58 -1.03
N PHE A 158 -0.26 -11.05 -1.91
CA PHE A 158 0.74 -10.07 -1.51
C PHE A 158 0.16 -8.66 -1.45
N PRO A 159 0.57 -7.85 -0.46
CA PRO A 159 0.19 -6.44 -0.42
C PRO A 159 0.86 -5.67 -1.54
N THR A 160 0.26 -4.55 -1.91
CA THR A 160 0.98 -3.52 -2.64
C THR A 160 1.81 -2.69 -1.66
N TYR A 161 2.77 -1.94 -2.21
CA TYR A 161 3.57 -0.97 -1.48
C TYR A 161 2.71 -0.07 -0.55
N HIS A 162 1.55 0.39 -0.99
CA HIS A 162 0.72 1.30 -0.22
C HIS A 162 0.21 0.71 1.11
N LEU A 163 -0.22 -0.54 1.11
CA LEU A 163 -0.66 -1.20 2.33
C LEU A 163 0.52 -1.61 3.21
N ALA A 164 1.52 -2.30 2.62
CA ALA A 164 2.65 -2.83 3.34
C ALA A 164 3.42 -1.73 4.08
N ASN A 165 3.69 -0.63 3.36
CA ASN A 165 4.45 0.48 3.92
C ASN A 165 3.73 1.14 5.10
N VAL A 166 2.44 1.47 4.97
CA VAL A 166 1.66 2.11 6.03
C VAL A 166 1.57 1.21 7.27
N VAL A 167 1.32 -0.07 7.08
CA VAL A 167 1.23 -1.03 8.20
C VAL A 167 2.56 -1.16 8.92
N ASP A 168 3.64 -1.27 8.16
CA ASP A 168 4.97 -1.44 8.74
C ASP A 168 5.45 -0.17 9.43
N ASP A 169 5.27 0.99 8.82
CA ASP A 169 5.63 2.28 9.42
C ASP A 169 4.91 2.49 10.75
N HIS A 170 3.60 2.13 10.83
CA HIS A 170 2.86 2.18 12.09
C HIS A 170 3.42 1.20 13.13
N LEU A 171 3.59 -0.08 12.78
CA LEU A 171 4.03 -1.12 13.71
C LEU A 171 5.49 -0.93 14.17
N MET A 172 6.33 -0.36 13.30
CA MET A 172 7.72 -0.01 13.60
C MET A 172 7.86 1.39 14.23
N LYS A 173 6.73 2.07 14.49
CA LYS A 173 6.66 3.37 15.19
C LYS A 173 7.44 4.48 14.48
N ILE A 174 7.37 4.52 13.17
CA ILE A 174 7.96 5.59 12.35
C ILE A 174 7.20 6.89 12.60
N THR A 175 7.91 7.94 12.94
CA THR A 175 7.35 9.26 13.26
C THR A 175 7.51 10.28 12.14
N HIS A 176 8.51 10.11 11.29
CA HIS A 176 8.83 11.00 10.17
C HIS A 176 9.14 10.18 8.93
N ILE A 177 8.54 10.55 7.80
CA ILE A 177 8.74 9.88 6.51
C ILE A 177 9.52 10.81 5.59
N ILE A 178 10.69 10.37 5.13
CA ILE A 178 11.53 11.10 4.18
C ILE A 178 11.53 10.36 2.85
N ARG A 179 11.08 11.00 1.77
CA ARG A 179 10.96 10.42 0.43
C ARG A 179 11.24 11.43 -0.67
N GLY A 180 11.55 10.91 -1.85
CA GLY A 180 11.65 11.72 -3.07
C GLY A 180 10.30 12.36 -3.46
N GLU A 181 10.36 13.45 -4.20
CA GLU A 181 9.20 14.25 -4.61
C GLU A 181 8.19 13.44 -5.44
N GLU A 182 8.65 12.47 -6.22
CA GLU A 182 7.82 11.57 -7.01
C GLU A 182 6.80 10.77 -6.18
N TRP A 183 7.05 10.61 -4.87
CA TRP A 183 6.17 9.89 -3.94
C TRP A 183 5.07 10.73 -3.31
N VAL A 184 5.06 12.05 -3.52
CA VAL A 184 4.04 12.96 -2.96
C VAL A 184 2.63 12.53 -3.39
N THR A 185 2.45 12.01 -4.60
CA THR A 185 1.17 11.50 -5.10
C THR A 185 0.66 10.25 -4.37
N SER A 186 1.52 9.56 -3.61
CA SER A 186 1.15 8.41 -2.79
C SER A 186 0.66 8.80 -1.39
N VAL A 187 1.08 9.96 -0.88
CA VAL A 187 0.78 10.42 0.48
C VAL A 187 -0.72 10.44 0.79
N PRO A 188 -1.61 10.96 -0.08
CA PRO A 188 -3.04 10.96 0.23
C PRO A 188 -3.63 9.57 0.45
N LYS A 189 -3.18 8.57 -0.31
CA LYS A 189 -3.60 7.17 -0.17
C LYS A 189 -3.18 6.61 1.19
N HIS A 190 -1.93 6.91 1.60
CA HIS A 190 -1.40 6.50 2.90
C HIS A 190 -2.18 7.15 4.05
N ILE A 191 -2.47 8.46 3.95
CA ILE A 191 -3.27 9.18 4.94
C ILE A 191 -4.66 8.55 5.09
N LEU A 192 -5.30 8.18 3.98
CA LEU A 192 -6.60 7.50 4.01
C LEU A 192 -6.53 6.16 4.74
N ILE A 193 -5.47 5.38 4.53
CA ILE A 193 -5.27 4.10 5.23
C ILE A 193 -5.05 4.33 6.73
N TYR A 194 -4.16 5.28 7.11
CA TYR A 194 -3.93 5.64 8.52
C TYR A 194 -5.24 6.05 9.21
N ARG A 195 -6.02 6.95 8.59
CA ARG A 195 -7.30 7.43 9.13
C ARG A 195 -8.32 6.31 9.28
N ALA A 196 -8.42 5.43 8.28
CA ALA A 196 -9.37 4.31 8.29
C ALA A 196 -9.06 3.28 9.38
N LEU A 197 -7.79 3.12 9.74
CA LEU A 197 -7.33 2.25 10.83
C LEU A 197 -7.30 2.97 12.19
N GLY A 198 -7.65 4.26 12.24
CA GLY A 198 -7.63 5.04 13.47
C GLY A 198 -6.22 5.34 13.98
N TRP A 199 -5.23 5.36 13.11
CA TRP A 199 -3.83 5.58 13.46
C TRP A 199 -3.41 7.03 13.27
N GLU A 200 -2.44 7.46 14.07
CA GLU A 200 -1.80 8.74 13.89
C GLU A 200 -0.93 8.74 12.61
N VAL A 201 -1.06 9.81 11.83
CA VAL A 201 -0.30 9.98 10.58
C VAL A 201 1.10 10.50 10.94
N PRO A 202 2.20 9.86 10.49
CA PRO A 202 3.55 10.37 10.70
C PRO A 202 3.78 11.68 9.92
N HIS A 203 4.79 12.44 10.35
CA HIS A 203 5.19 13.71 9.72
C HIS A 203 5.98 13.49 8.42
#